data_ae77696dd136d5cc81fcd2ce58381d21
#
_entry.id   ae77696dd136d5cc81fcd2ce58381d21
#
_cell.length_a   1.000
_cell.length_b   1.000
_cell.length_c   1.000
_cell.angle_alpha   90.00
_cell.angle_beta   90.00
_cell.angle_gamma   90.00
#
_symmetry.space_group_name_H-M   'P 1'
#
loop_
_entity.id
_entity.type
_entity.pdbx_description
1 polymer ?
#
loop_
_entity_poly.entity_id
_entity_poly.type
_entity_poly.pdbx_seq_one_letter_code
_entity_poly.pdbx_strand_id
1 'polypeptide(L)'
;MENNYILRRLRYTFDINDKQMIKIWANADTTVTREQISAWLKKEDDPAYIMCNDLNLAKFLNGFIIKHRGKSDGPQVAPESRLNNNIILRKLKIALTLRDDDVIEILALADKPIGKSELSAFFRKKGHQHYREMQDQLLRRFMQGLQTKHRGENESPQDVKVDITQEKQQNNSADQTEDAGINSHIWNKKK
;
A
#
# COMPACT_ATOMS: atom_id res chain seq x y z
N MET A 1 7.30 -0.48 14.62
CA MET A 1 6.35 0.41 13.91
C MET A 1 5.17 -0.42 13.43
N GLU A 2 3.95 0.13 13.41
CA GLU A 2 2.79 -0.62 12.97
C GLU A 2 2.74 -0.80 11.45
N ASN A 3 2.37 -1.99 11.03
CA ASN A 3 2.23 -2.34 9.62
C ASN A 3 1.10 -1.56 8.94
N ASN A 4 0.02 -1.27 9.67
CA ASN A 4 -1.11 -0.45 9.20
C ASN A 4 -0.66 0.97 8.84
N TYR A 5 0.25 1.57 9.61
CA TYR A 5 0.84 2.87 9.29
C TYR A 5 1.56 2.83 7.93
N ILE A 6 2.34 1.77 7.67
CA ILE A 6 3.06 1.62 6.40
C ILE A 6 2.09 1.51 5.23
N LEU A 7 1.03 0.69 5.37
CA LEU A 7 -0.01 0.55 4.34
C LEU A 7 -0.70 1.88 4.04
N ARG A 8 -1.14 2.61 5.09
CA ARG A 8 -1.77 3.93 4.93
C ARG A 8 -0.85 4.91 4.22
N ARG A 9 0.43 4.97 4.64
CA ARG A 9 1.41 5.86 4.02
C ARG A 9 1.67 5.52 2.55
N LEU A 10 1.86 4.25 2.20
CA LEU A 10 2.07 3.84 0.81
C LEU A 10 0.83 4.11 -0.04
N ARG A 11 -0.37 3.78 0.47
CA ARG A 11 -1.63 4.10 -0.21
C ARG A 11 -1.71 5.58 -0.56
N TYR A 12 -1.46 6.44 0.43
CA TYR A 12 -1.50 7.88 0.26
C TYR A 12 -0.41 8.39 -0.68
N THR A 13 0.85 8.01 -0.44
CA THR A 13 2.00 8.50 -1.23
C THR A 13 1.84 8.21 -2.72
N PHE A 14 1.31 7.04 -3.08
CA PHE A 14 1.20 6.59 -4.47
C PHE A 14 -0.23 6.64 -5.03
N ASP A 15 -1.14 7.30 -4.33
CA ASP A 15 -2.55 7.43 -4.72
C ASP A 15 -3.20 6.10 -5.12
N ILE A 16 -3.04 5.09 -4.25
CA ILE A 16 -3.50 3.73 -4.53
C ILE A 16 -4.94 3.55 -4.03
N ASN A 17 -5.89 3.34 -4.93
CA ASN A 17 -7.27 3.03 -4.57
C ASN A 17 -7.45 1.56 -4.14
N ASP A 18 -8.64 1.19 -3.63
CA ASP A 18 -8.92 -0.15 -3.11
C ASP A 18 -8.74 -1.25 -4.17
N LYS A 19 -9.19 -1.01 -5.41
CA LYS A 19 -9.01 -1.98 -6.52
C LYS A 19 -7.53 -2.23 -6.80
N GLN A 20 -6.71 -1.19 -6.75
CA GLN A 20 -5.27 -1.30 -6.92
C GLN A 20 -4.60 -1.98 -5.73
N MET A 21 -5.08 -1.72 -4.50
CA MET A 21 -4.61 -2.43 -3.29
C MET A 21 -4.85 -3.94 -3.44
N ILE A 22 -6.07 -4.36 -3.79
CA ILE A 22 -6.41 -5.77 -4.05
C ILE A 22 -5.48 -6.37 -5.11
N LYS A 23 -5.25 -5.66 -6.22
CA LYS A 23 -4.37 -6.13 -7.30
C LYS A 23 -2.92 -6.28 -6.84
N ILE A 24 -2.44 -5.43 -5.93
CA ILE A 24 -1.08 -5.56 -5.37
C ILE A 24 -0.93 -6.87 -4.60
N TRP A 25 -1.88 -7.23 -3.71
CA TRP A 25 -1.84 -8.54 -3.05
C TRP A 25 -1.98 -9.70 -4.03
N ALA A 26 -2.85 -9.56 -5.04
CA ALA A 26 -3.02 -10.59 -6.07
C ALA A 26 -1.74 -10.84 -6.88
N ASN A 27 -0.91 -9.83 -7.12
CA ASN A 27 0.40 -10.02 -7.75
C ASN A 27 1.32 -10.96 -6.96
N ALA A 28 1.14 -11.05 -5.63
CA ALA A 28 1.85 -11.98 -4.74
C ALA A 28 1.00 -13.22 -4.41
N ASP A 29 0.14 -13.65 -5.33
CA ASP A 29 -0.71 -14.83 -5.25
C ASP A 29 -1.56 -14.86 -3.94
N THR A 30 -2.02 -13.69 -3.49
CA THR A 30 -2.79 -13.53 -2.25
C THR A 30 -4.11 -12.82 -2.53
N THR A 31 -5.21 -13.46 -2.16
CA THR A 31 -6.55 -12.88 -2.23
C THR A 31 -6.87 -12.14 -0.95
N VAL A 32 -7.34 -10.91 -1.06
CA VAL A 32 -7.84 -10.07 0.05
C VAL A 32 -9.16 -9.43 -0.36
N THR A 33 -10.03 -9.20 0.62
CA THR A 33 -11.32 -8.52 0.38
C THR A 33 -11.20 -7.02 0.62
N ARG A 34 -12.15 -6.26 0.12
CA ARG A 34 -12.24 -4.81 0.36
C ARG A 34 -12.41 -4.50 1.84
N GLU A 35 -13.19 -5.31 2.55
CA GLU A 35 -13.44 -5.18 3.98
C GLU A 35 -12.16 -5.38 4.79
N GLN A 36 -11.34 -6.38 4.44
CA GLN A 36 -10.03 -6.59 5.06
C GLN A 36 -9.11 -5.40 4.86
N ILE A 37 -9.02 -4.88 3.64
CA ILE A 37 -8.21 -3.68 3.34
C ILE A 37 -8.74 -2.49 4.12
N SER A 38 -10.05 -2.26 4.12
CA SER A 38 -10.68 -1.17 4.88
C SER A 38 -10.32 -1.25 6.36
N ALA A 39 -10.41 -2.44 6.97
CA ALA A 39 -10.07 -2.65 8.38
C ALA A 39 -8.58 -2.39 8.69
N TRP A 40 -7.67 -2.79 7.78
CA TRP A 40 -6.23 -2.51 7.93
C TRP A 40 -5.86 -1.04 7.72
N LEU A 41 -6.67 -0.28 7.02
CA LEU A 41 -6.43 1.15 6.77
C LEU A 41 -6.99 2.06 7.86
N LYS A 42 -7.85 1.54 8.74
CA LYS A 42 -8.42 2.30 9.86
C LYS A 42 -7.34 2.67 10.88
N LYS A 43 -7.63 3.70 11.68
CA LYS A 43 -6.80 4.08 12.84
C LYS A 43 -7.13 3.19 14.04
N GLU A 44 -6.23 3.10 15.01
CA GLU A 44 -6.37 2.26 16.20
C GLU A 44 -7.59 2.60 17.06
N ASP A 45 -8.06 3.83 17.01
CA ASP A 45 -9.25 4.31 17.73
C ASP A 45 -10.58 3.92 17.04
N ASP A 46 -10.54 3.39 15.82
CA ASP A 46 -11.73 2.92 15.11
C ASP A 46 -12.09 1.49 15.57
N PRO A 47 -13.36 1.23 16.00
CA PRO A 47 -13.78 -0.09 16.48
C PRO A 47 -13.67 -1.21 15.43
N ALA A 48 -13.60 -0.88 14.15
CA ALA A 48 -13.40 -1.85 13.08
C ALA A 48 -11.92 -1.94 12.63
N TYR A 49 -10.98 -1.39 13.42
CA TYR A 49 -9.56 -1.56 13.19
C TYR A 49 -9.15 -3.02 13.35
N ILE A 50 -8.35 -3.50 12.41
CA ILE A 50 -7.68 -4.80 12.50
C ILE A 50 -6.20 -4.58 12.23
N MET A 51 -5.35 -5.14 13.08
CA MET A 51 -3.90 -5.08 12.90
C MET A 51 -3.46 -5.92 11.68
N CYS A 52 -2.76 -5.32 10.75
CA CYS A 52 -2.11 -6.02 9.65
C CYS A 52 -0.85 -6.70 10.18
N ASN A 53 -0.79 -8.03 10.16
CA ASN A 53 0.38 -8.77 10.59
C ASN A 53 1.54 -8.67 9.58
N ASP A 54 2.74 -9.09 10.01
CA ASP A 54 3.96 -9.02 9.20
C ASP A 54 3.85 -9.81 7.90
N LEU A 55 3.22 -10.98 7.93
CA LEU A 55 3.05 -11.81 6.75
C LEU A 55 2.19 -11.11 5.68
N ASN A 56 1.10 -10.45 6.09
CA ASN A 56 0.25 -9.71 5.17
C ASN A 56 0.95 -8.49 4.59
N LEU A 57 1.71 -7.75 5.40
CA LEU A 57 2.52 -6.64 4.90
C LEU A 57 3.63 -7.15 3.97
N ALA A 58 4.30 -8.27 4.28
CA ALA A 58 5.33 -8.86 3.42
C ALA A 58 4.77 -9.25 2.05
N LYS A 59 3.57 -9.85 2.02
CA LYS A 59 2.84 -10.16 0.78
C LYS A 59 2.50 -8.91 -0.02
N PHE A 60 2.00 -7.87 0.66
CA PHE A 60 1.76 -6.58 0.01
C PHE A 60 3.03 -6.01 -0.61
N LEU A 61 4.13 -5.97 0.13
CA LEU A 61 5.40 -5.43 -0.36
C LEU A 61 5.97 -6.26 -1.52
N ASN A 62 5.81 -7.59 -1.52
CA ASN A 62 6.18 -8.44 -2.65
C ASN A 62 5.32 -8.11 -3.88
N GLY A 63 4.00 -8.00 -3.71
CA GLY A 63 3.10 -7.58 -4.79
C GLY A 63 3.37 -6.16 -5.29
N PHE A 64 3.81 -5.26 -4.42
CA PHE A 64 4.21 -3.91 -4.76
C PHE A 64 5.51 -3.90 -5.60
N ILE A 65 6.48 -4.77 -5.27
CA ILE A 65 7.66 -5.00 -6.12
C ILE A 65 7.24 -5.47 -7.51
N ILE A 66 6.36 -6.47 -7.59
CA ILE A 66 5.88 -7.01 -8.87
C ILE A 66 5.12 -5.95 -9.68
N LYS A 67 4.31 -5.11 -9.02
CA LYS A 67 3.62 -4.00 -9.68
C LYS A 67 4.58 -3.04 -10.38
N HIS A 68 5.71 -2.73 -9.74
CA HIS A 68 6.66 -1.70 -10.25
C HIS A 68 7.77 -2.28 -11.12
N ARG A 69 8.15 -3.54 -10.92
CA ARG A 69 9.28 -4.19 -11.58
C ARG A 69 8.91 -5.29 -12.57
N GLY A 70 7.63 -5.71 -12.55
CA GLY A 70 7.20 -6.92 -13.25
C GLY A 70 7.45 -8.21 -12.45
N LYS A 71 6.84 -9.28 -12.92
CA LYS A 71 7.03 -10.62 -12.36
C LYS A 71 8.37 -11.18 -12.87
N SER A 72 9.17 -11.74 -11.97
CA SER A 72 10.42 -12.41 -12.34
C SER A 72 10.12 -13.78 -12.99
N ASP A 73 10.95 -14.19 -13.95
CA ASP A 73 10.86 -15.52 -14.59
C ASP A 73 11.23 -16.66 -13.64
N GLY A 74 11.83 -16.36 -12.49
CA GLY A 74 12.22 -17.34 -11.47
C GLY A 74 11.13 -17.56 -10.40
N PRO A 75 11.41 -18.45 -9.44
CA PRO A 75 10.50 -18.69 -8.32
C PRO A 75 10.22 -17.40 -7.55
N GLN A 76 8.95 -17.20 -7.20
CA GLN A 76 8.56 -16.02 -6.41
C GLN A 76 9.21 -16.06 -5.04
N VAL A 77 9.65 -14.88 -4.57
CA VAL A 77 10.22 -14.75 -3.23
C VAL A 77 9.13 -15.00 -2.19
N ALA A 78 9.33 -16.01 -1.34
CA ALA A 78 8.42 -16.29 -0.24
C ALA A 78 8.29 -15.06 0.68
N PRO A 79 7.07 -14.73 1.13
CA PRO A 79 6.88 -13.62 2.05
C PRO A 79 7.46 -13.98 3.43
N GLU A 80 8.11 -13.02 4.06
CA GLU A 80 8.66 -13.18 5.39
C GLU A 80 7.53 -13.30 6.43
N SER A 81 7.65 -14.25 7.35
CA SER A 81 6.74 -14.41 8.48
C SER A 81 6.91 -13.32 9.55
N ARG A 82 8.08 -12.70 9.59
CA ARG A 82 8.42 -11.56 10.45
C ARG A 82 9.17 -10.50 9.66
N LEU A 83 8.77 -9.25 9.85
CA LEU A 83 9.39 -8.09 9.24
C LEU A 83 10.17 -7.28 10.30
N ASN A 84 11.25 -6.67 9.87
CA ASN A 84 11.88 -5.56 10.55
C ASN A 84 12.02 -4.37 9.57
N ASN A 85 12.39 -3.22 10.09
CA ASN A 85 12.48 -2.01 9.30
C ASN A 85 13.51 -2.10 8.16
N ASN A 86 14.58 -2.88 8.35
CA ASN A 86 15.60 -3.11 7.32
C ASN A 86 15.02 -3.88 6.11
N ILE A 87 14.20 -4.89 6.37
CA ILE A 87 13.53 -5.67 5.32
C ILE A 87 12.53 -4.78 4.57
N ILE A 88 11.74 -4.00 5.30
CA ILE A 88 10.77 -3.07 4.72
C ILE A 88 11.46 -2.04 3.83
N LEU A 89 12.52 -1.38 4.33
CA LEU A 89 13.31 -0.44 3.55
C LEU A 89 13.89 -1.09 2.29
N ARG A 90 14.45 -2.31 2.41
CA ARG A 90 15.00 -3.07 1.27
C ARG A 90 13.94 -3.35 0.22
N LYS A 91 12.74 -3.79 0.61
CA LYS A 91 11.64 -4.06 -0.32
C LYS A 91 11.17 -2.78 -1.02
N LEU A 92 11.04 -1.68 -0.31
CA LEU A 92 10.69 -0.37 -0.89
C LEU A 92 11.78 0.12 -1.84
N LYS A 93 13.06 -0.01 -1.47
CA LYS A 93 14.21 0.33 -2.33
C LYS A 93 14.16 -0.47 -3.64
N ILE A 94 13.87 -1.78 -3.57
CA ILE A 94 13.74 -2.64 -4.76
C ILE A 94 12.54 -2.23 -5.60
N ALA A 95 11.36 -2.09 -4.99
CA ALA A 95 10.12 -1.76 -5.68
C ALA A 95 10.25 -0.45 -6.48
N LEU A 96 10.84 0.56 -5.87
CA LEU A 96 10.95 1.90 -6.43
C LEU A 96 12.26 2.13 -7.20
N THR A 97 13.08 1.10 -7.37
CA THR A 97 14.37 1.15 -8.09
C THR A 97 15.32 2.25 -7.53
N LEU A 98 15.28 2.46 -6.21
CA LEU A 98 16.10 3.49 -5.58
C LEU A 98 17.56 3.04 -5.46
N ARG A 99 18.48 3.95 -5.77
CA ARG A 99 19.90 3.82 -5.45
C ARG A 99 20.14 4.25 -4.00
N ASP A 100 21.34 4.04 -3.49
CA ASP A 100 21.69 4.45 -2.12
C ASP A 100 21.62 5.97 -1.95
N ASP A 101 22.06 6.72 -2.94
CA ASP A 101 21.98 8.17 -2.93
C ASP A 101 20.53 8.67 -2.94
N ASP A 102 19.61 7.99 -3.63
CA ASP A 102 18.18 8.33 -3.62
C ASP A 102 17.55 8.12 -2.23
N VAL A 103 17.97 7.06 -1.50
CA VAL A 103 17.49 6.82 -0.12
C VAL A 103 18.00 7.91 0.83
N ILE A 104 19.25 8.32 0.69
CA ILE A 104 19.86 9.41 1.49
C ILE A 104 19.13 10.73 1.21
N GLU A 105 18.89 11.05 -0.06
CA GLU A 105 18.12 12.23 -0.46
C GLU A 105 16.71 12.24 0.12
N ILE A 106 15.99 11.12 0.04
CA ILE A 106 14.63 10.98 0.61
C ILE A 106 14.64 11.24 2.12
N LEU A 107 15.63 10.73 2.84
CA LEU A 107 15.76 10.98 4.27
C LEU A 107 16.10 12.45 4.58
N ALA A 108 16.92 13.08 3.73
CA ALA A 108 17.24 14.50 3.87
C ALA A 108 15.99 15.39 3.68
N LEU A 109 15.06 15.04 2.77
CA LEU A 109 13.79 15.74 2.59
C LEU A 109 12.89 15.70 3.85
N ALA A 110 13.15 14.79 4.77
CA ALA A 110 12.44 14.69 6.06
C ALA A 110 13.33 15.16 7.24
N ASP A 111 14.28 16.05 7.01
CA ASP A 111 15.22 16.60 8.00
C ASP A 111 15.99 15.51 8.78
N LYS A 112 16.31 14.40 8.11
CA LYS A 112 17.06 13.32 8.71
C LYS A 112 18.15 12.79 7.77
N PRO A 113 19.19 13.60 7.50
CA PRO A 113 20.30 13.15 6.67
C PRO A 113 21.08 12.02 7.36
N ILE A 114 21.46 11.00 6.58
CA ILE A 114 22.35 9.92 7.02
C ILE A 114 23.52 9.77 6.04
N GLY A 115 24.62 9.17 6.52
CA GLY A 115 25.78 8.88 5.68
C GLY A 115 25.66 7.54 4.94
N LYS A 116 26.46 7.38 3.85
CA LYS A 116 26.52 6.11 3.08
C LYS A 116 26.92 4.91 3.94
N SER A 117 27.80 5.07 4.90
CA SER A 117 28.24 4.01 5.82
C SER A 117 27.10 3.55 6.73
N GLU A 118 26.30 4.48 7.24
CA GLU A 118 25.12 4.19 8.05
C GLU A 118 24.05 3.47 7.23
N LEU A 119 23.73 3.96 6.04
CA LEU A 119 22.80 3.31 5.13
C LEU A 119 23.25 1.88 4.79
N SER A 120 24.54 1.71 4.46
CA SER A 120 25.13 0.40 4.15
C SER A 120 24.95 -0.59 5.32
N ALA A 121 25.03 -0.13 6.57
CA ALA A 121 24.88 -0.97 7.76
C ALA A 121 23.46 -1.60 7.86
N PHE A 122 22.41 -0.92 7.37
CA PHE A 122 21.04 -1.45 7.35
C PHE A 122 20.84 -2.58 6.33
N PHE A 123 21.68 -2.66 5.30
CA PHE A 123 21.58 -3.70 4.26
C PHE A 123 22.50 -4.90 4.49
N ARG A 124 23.34 -4.86 5.51
CA ARG A 124 24.18 -5.99 5.88
C ARG A 124 23.34 -7.16 6.39
N LYS A 125 23.90 -8.37 6.32
CA LYS A 125 23.26 -9.56 6.88
C LYS A 125 23.21 -9.47 8.42
N LYS A 126 22.09 -9.85 9.01
CA LYS A 126 21.97 -9.97 10.47
C LYS A 126 23.07 -10.88 11.02
N GLY A 127 23.77 -10.42 12.06
CA GLY A 127 24.96 -11.09 12.60
C GLY A 127 26.31 -10.58 12.07
N HIS A 128 26.32 -9.75 11.02
CA HIS A 128 27.55 -9.07 10.61
C HIS A 128 27.93 -7.99 11.61
N GLN A 129 29.25 -7.87 11.96
CA GLN A 129 29.75 -6.92 12.98
C GLN A 129 29.30 -5.46 12.78
N HIS A 130 29.08 -5.05 11.54
CA HIS A 130 28.60 -3.69 11.19
C HIS A 130 27.11 -3.66 10.80
N TYR A 131 26.34 -4.72 11.10
CA TYR A 131 24.89 -4.66 10.94
C TYR A 131 24.29 -3.70 11.96
N ARG A 132 23.37 -2.88 11.52
CA ARG A 132 22.54 -2.03 12.39
C ARG A 132 21.07 -2.24 12.08
N GLU A 133 20.26 -2.28 13.12
CA GLU A 133 18.82 -2.30 12.98
C GLU A 133 18.30 -0.87 12.81
N MET A 134 17.51 -0.66 11.77
CA MET A 134 16.88 0.62 11.49
C MET A 134 15.77 0.89 12.51
N GLN A 135 15.86 2.00 13.22
CA GLN A 135 14.87 2.40 14.21
C GLN A 135 13.55 2.82 13.56
N ASP A 136 12.43 2.65 14.26
CA ASP A 136 11.09 3.03 13.80
C ASP A 136 11.02 4.48 13.35
N GLN A 137 11.64 5.38 14.12
CA GLN A 137 11.65 6.80 13.81
C GLN A 137 12.34 7.08 12.46
N LEU A 138 13.43 6.37 12.15
CA LEU A 138 14.14 6.56 10.88
C LEU A 138 13.31 6.06 9.70
N LEU A 139 12.62 4.92 9.84
CA LEU A 139 11.70 4.45 8.79
C LEU A 139 10.50 5.40 8.62
N ARG A 140 9.98 5.99 9.71
CA ARG A 140 8.93 7.04 9.62
C ARG A 140 9.42 8.25 8.83
N ARG A 141 10.66 8.71 9.06
CA ARG A 141 11.26 9.81 8.30
C ARG A 141 11.46 9.44 6.83
N PHE A 142 11.90 8.22 6.54
CA PHE A 142 11.98 7.74 5.16
C PHE A 142 10.62 7.76 4.46
N MET A 143 9.56 7.27 5.12
CA MET A 143 8.20 7.30 4.57
C MET A 143 7.68 8.73 4.37
N GLN A 144 8.02 9.66 5.26
CA GLN A 144 7.70 11.08 5.13
C GLN A 144 8.42 11.70 3.94
N GLY A 145 9.75 11.53 3.83
CA GLY A 145 10.52 12.05 2.70
C GLY A 145 10.08 11.46 1.36
N LEU A 146 9.69 10.17 1.35
CA LEU A 146 9.14 9.53 0.17
C LEU A 146 7.82 10.20 -0.27
N GLN A 147 6.96 10.56 0.68
CA GLN A 147 5.74 11.32 0.41
C GLN A 147 6.06 12.71 -0.13
N THR A 148 6.95 13.46 0.51
CA THR A 148 7.39 14.78 0.05
C THR A 148 7.93 14.72 -1.39
N LYS A 149 8.73 13.71 -1.70
CA LYS A 149 9.27 13.50 -3.06
C LYS A 149 8.18 13.25 -4.11
N HIS A 150 7.11 12.56 -3.76
CA HIS A 150 6.06 12.17 -4.71
C HIS A 150 4.88 13.14 -4.77
N ARG A 151 4.54 13.84 -3.68
CA ARG A 151 3.36 14.72 -3.58
C ARG A 151 3.68 16.20 -3.34
N GLY A 152 4.95 16.53 -2.99
CA GLY A 152 5.33 17.87 -2.54
C GLY A 152 5.12 18.08 -1.03
N GLU A 153 5.56 19.25 -0.53
CA GLU A 153 5.64 19.55 0.90
C GLU A 153 4.28 19.83 1.58
N ASN A 154 3.26 20.19 0.81
CA ASN A 154 2.03 20.81 1.34
C ASN A 154 0.89 19.85 1.72
N GLU A 155 1.08 18.55 1.63
CA GLU A 155 0.01 17.59 1.94
C GLU A 155 0.35 16.70 3.15
N SER A 156 -0.33 16.94 4.28
CA SER A 156 -0.25 16.06 5.45
C SER A 156 -1.21 14.87 5.34
N PRO A 157 -0.81 13.64 5.71
CA PRO A 157 -1.71 12.48 5.73
C PRO A 157 -2.85 12.59 6.76
N GLN A 158 -2.82 13.59 7.62
CA GLN A 158 -3.88 13.83 8.61
C GLN A 158 -5.17 14.36 7.96
N ASP A 159 -5.09 14.92 6.74
CA ASP A 159 -6.22 15.50 6.01
C ASP A 159 -6.92 14.52 5.06
N VAL A 160 -6.44 13.28 4.96
CA VAL A 160 -7.12 12.25 4.18
C VAL A 160 -8.31 11.72 4.97
N LYS A 161 -9.40 12.47 4.96
CA LYS A 161 -10.73 11.91 5.17
C LYS A 161 -10.92 10.88 4.07
N VAL A 162 -11.03 9.62 4.45
CA VAL A 162 -11.46 8.56 3.53
C VAL A 162 -12.87 8.92 3.12
N ASP A 163 -13.01 9.55 1.98
CA ASP A 163 -14.33 9.92 1.42
C ASP A 163 -14.96 8.66 0.83
N ILE A 164 -15.56 7.85 1.72
CA ILE A 164 -16.30 6.63 1.37
C ILE A 164 -17.64 6.99 0.70
N THR A 165 -17.98 8.28 0.64
CA THR A 165 -19.32 8.75 0.27
C THR A 165 -19.54 8.90 -1.23
N GLN A 166 -18.50 9.05 -2.04
CA GLN A 166 -18.67 9.34 -3.47
C GLN A 166 -18.89 8.12 -4.37
N GLU A 167 -18.50 6.91 -3.97
CA GLU A 167 -18.73 5.71 -4.79
C GLU A 167 -20.14 5.08 -4.64
N LYS A 168 -20.93 5.46 -3.61
CA LYS A 168 -22.31 4.97 -3.46
C LYS A 168 -23.30 5.60 -4.43
N GLN A 169 -23.01 6.75 -5.01
CA GLN A 169 -23.92 7.43 -5.94
C GLN A 169 -23.76 7.00 -7.41
N GLN A 170 -22.64 6.41 -7.80
CA GLN A 170 -22.46 5.93 -9.17
C GLN A 170 -22.97 4.51 -9.41
N ASN A 171 -23.16 3.68 -8.38
CA ASN A 171 -23.71 2.34 -8.55
C ASN A 171 -25.24 2.28 -8.48
N ASN A 172 -25.92 3.34 -8.01
CA ASN A 172 -27.38 3.38 -7.96
C ASN A 172 -28.05 3.95 -9.23
N SER A 173 -27.28 4.46 -10.18
CA SER A 173 -27.81 4.96 -11.44
C SER A 173 -27.73 3.95 -12.61
N ALA A 174 -27.09 2.80 -12.41
CA ALA A 174 -26.99 1.77 -13.44
C ALA A 174 -28.02 0.64 -13.31
N ASP A 175 -28.80 0.62 -12.20
CA ASP A 175 -29.76 -0.47 -11.92
C ASP A 175 -31.24 -0.04 -12.08
N GLN A 176 -31.52 1.10 -12.72
CA GLN A 176 -32.88 1.59 -12.93
C GLN A 176 -33.30 1.73 -14.40
N THR A 177 -32.57 1.15 -15.37
CA THR A 177 -32.94 1.26 -16.79
C THR A 177 -33.24 -0.07 -17.49
N GLU A 178 -33.48 -1.16 -16.75
CA GLU A 178 -33.96 -2.42 -17.34
C GLU A 178 -35.22 -2.95 -16.63
N ASP A 179 -36.28 -2.15 -16.55
CA ASP A 179 -37.63 -2.69 -16.36
C ASP A 179 -38.73 -1.71 -16.77
N ALA A 180 -38.78 -1.40 -18.05
CA ALA A 180 -39.96 -0.75 -18.66
C ALA A 180 -40.07 -1.14 -20.14
N GLY A 181 -40.57 -2.32 -20.42
CA GLY A 181 -40.81 -2.68 -21.80
C GLY A 181 -41.27 -4.10 -22.12
N ILE A 182 -42.12 -4.70 -21.32
CA ILE A 182 -42.95 -5.81 -21.83
C ILE A 182 -44.27 -5.77 -21.06
N ASN A 183 -45.30 -5.16 -21.63
CA ASN A 183 -46.64 -5.71 -21.66
C ASN A 183 -47.62 -4.69 -22.18
N SER A 184 -48.14 -4.94 -23.38
CA SER A 184 -49.56 -4.85 -23.64
C SER A 184 -49.79 -4.84 -25.15
N HIS A 185 -49.96 -5.99 -25.74
CA HIS A 185 -50.77 -6.16 -26.94
C HIS A 185 -50.85 -7.64 -27.26
N ILE A 186 -51.74 -8.35 -26.63
CA ILE A 186 -52.46 -9.50 -27.18
C ILE A 186 -53.63 -9.79 -26.23
N TRP A 187 -54.81 -9.37 -26.59
CA TRP A 187 -56.12 -9.98 -26.35
C TRP A 187 -57.22 -8.99 -26.71
N ASN A 188 -57.62 -9.01 -27.96
CA ASN A 188 -59.01 -8.89 -28.32
C ASN A 188 -59.22 -9.22 -29.81
N LYS A 189 -59.58 -10.43 -30.09
CA LYS A 189 -60.41 -10.77 -31.25
C LYS A 189 -61.43 -11.80 -30.85
N LYS A 190 -62.65 -11.36 -30.63
CA LYS A 190 -63.89 -12.09 -30.90
C LYS A 190 -64.86 -11.17 -31.59
N LYS A 191 -65.13 -11.44 -32.72
CA LYS A 191 -66.23 -11.67 -33.68
C LYS A 191 -65.84 -11.21 -35.05
#